data_b78fa2cae96e98e0d6916cd405dfcc8c
#
_entry.id   b78fa2cae96e98e0d6916cd405dfcc8c
#
_cell.length_a   1.000
_cell.length_b   1.000
_cell.length_c   1.000
_cell.angle_alpha   90.00
_cell.angle_beta   90.00
_cell.angle_gamma   90.00
#
_symmetry.space_group_name_H-M   'P 1'
#
loop_
_entity.id
_entity.type
_entity.pdbx_description
1 polymer ?
#
loop_
_entity_poly.entity_id
_entity_poly.type
_entity_poly.pdbx_seq_one_letter_code
_entity_poly.pdbx_strand_id
1 'polypeptide(L)'
;KNYGMTFIEYIFLDYFHKEKSHIVFDGEDELHKLKKKQKSAIFISGHFANFELMSMEITKRNINLATVYRPLNNFFLNPFMVYLRKKFVCPNQIKKGVNGVREAIRYIKDKHSIALMIDQRVSEGKIVDLFGNPALTTTLPAQLALKHDLEIIPVFIERIKNDKFKIEFQKAINPKNFDNKLELTKEL
;
A
#
# COMPACT_ATOMS: atom_id res chain seq x y z
N LYS A 1 -11.54 13.49 -9.28
CA LYS A 1 -10.45 14.39 -9.73
C LYS A 1 -9.08 13.75 -9.54
N ASN A 2 -8.75 13.21 -8.35
CA ASN A 2 -7.44 12.58 -8.07
C ASN A 2 -7.13 11.39 -8.99
N TYR A 3 -8.08 10.49 -9.21
CA TYR A 3 -7.89 9.33 -10.09
C TYR A 3 -7.47 9.72 -11.51
N GLY A 4 -8.12 10.74 -12.09
CA GLY A 4 -7.77 11.24 -13.43
C GLY A 4 -6.36 11.84 -13.47
N MET A 5 -5.96 12.54 -12.43
CA MET A 5 -4.59 13.11 -12.32
C MET A 5 -3.55 11.98 -12.22
N THR A 6 -3.75 11.04 -11.31
CA THR A 6 -2.86 9.88 -11.17
C THR A 6 -2.72 9.12 -12.47
N PHE A 7 -3.81 8.97 -13.23
CA PHE A 7 -3.81 8.29 -14.51
C PHE A 7 -2.93 9.00 -15.56
N ILE A 8 -2.98 10.33 -15.61
CA ILE A 8 -2.09 11.13 -16.47
C ILE A 8 -0.64 11.03 -15.98
N GLU A 9 -0.44 11.02 -14.67
CA GLU A 9 0.89 10.93 -14.04
C GLU A 9 1.61 9.61 -14.29
N TYR A 10 0.91 8.55 -14.74
CA TYR A 10 1.58 7.31 -15.13
C TYR A 10 2.61 7.48 -16.25
N ILE A 11 2.39 8.41 -17.16
CA ILE A 11 3.38 8.69 -18.22
C ILE A 11 4.64 9.38 -17.68
N PHE A 12 4.56 9.94 -16.46
CA PHE A 12 5.65 10.61 -15.76
C PHE A 12 6.27 9.78 -14.62
N LEU A 13 5.92 8.49 -14.49
CA LEU A 13 6.48 7.64 -13.41
C LEU A 13 8.01 7.54 -13.48
N ASP A 14 8.60 7.57 -14.67
CA ASP A 14 10.06 7.63 -14.84
C ASP A 14 10.66 8.90 -14.24
N TYR A 15 10.01 10.04 -14.43
CA TYR A 15 10.39 11.31 -13.80
C TYR A 15 10.34 11.21 -12.27
N PHE A 16 9.21 10.78 -11.69
CA PHE A 16 9.08 10.60 -10.25
C PHE A 16 10.05 9.56 -9.68
N HIS A 17 10.41 8.56 -10.45
CA HIS A 17 11.36 7.55 -10.02
C HIS A 17 12.79 8.10 -9.92
N LYS A 18 13.20 8.96 -10.84
CA LYS A 18 14.55 9.56 -10.91
C LYS A 18 14.70 10.75 -9.99
N GLU A 19 13.70 11.62 -9.97
CA GLU A 19 13.70 12.86 -9.18
C GLU A 19 13.43 12.59 -7.70
N LYS A 20 14.13 13.33 -6.84
CA LYS A 20 13.96 13.22 -5.38
C LYS A 20 13.34 14.47 -4.76
N SER A 21 13.37 15.60 -5.46
CA SER A 21 12.95 16.89 -4.93
C SER A 21 11.44 17.09 -4.85
N HIS A 22 10.65 16.17 -5.42
CA HIS A 22 9.19 16.25 -5.48
C HIS A 22 8.49 15.62 -4.28
N ILE A 23 9.23 14.93 -3.40
CA ILE A 23 8.65 14.27 -2.22
C ILE A 23 9.26 14.80 -0.93
N VAL A 24 8.38 15.18 -0.01
CA VAL A 24 8.70 15.47 1.39
C VAL A 24 8.23 14.29 2.23
N PHE A 25 9.09 13.81 3.13
CA PHE A 25 8.77 12.68 4.01
C PHE A 25 8.50 13.13 5.44
N ASP A 26 7.56 12.44 6.06
CA ASP A 26 7.29 12.51 7.49
C ASP A 26 7.20 11.08 8.04
N GLY A 27 7.71 10.85 9.26
CA GLY A 27 7.69 9.51 9.87
C GLY A 27 8.61 8.48 9.22
N GLU A 28 9.63 8.88 8.44
CA GLU A 28 10.57 7.97 7.77
C GLU A 28 11.32 7.05 8.77
N ASP A 29 11.37 7.43 10.04
CA ASP A 29 11.95 6.62 11.11
C ASP A 29 11.31 5.24 11.23
N GLU A 30 10.03 5.09 10.89
CA GLU A 30 9.34 3.80 10.90
C GLU A 30 9.97 2.82 9.88
N LEU A 31 10.35 3.33 8.70
CA LEU A 31 11.06 2.53 7.70
C LEU A 31 12.47 2.15 8.16
N HIS A 32 13.17 3.07 8.83
CA HIS A 32 14.50 2.79 9.40
C HIS A 32 14.42 1.73 10.50
N LYS A 33 13.41 1.79 11.38
CA LYS A 33 13.16 0.77 12.42
C LYS A 33 12.89 -0.59 11.79
N LEU A 34 12.05 -0.65 10.74
CA LEU A 34 11.73 -1.87 10.02
C LEU A 34 12.98 -2.52 9.42
N LYS A 35 13.83 -1.74 8.75
CA LYS A 35 15.10 -2.21 8.18
C LYS A 35 16.06 -2.72 9.24
N LYS A 36 16.21 -1.98 10.35
CA LYS A 36 17.08 -2.39 11.46
C LYS A 36 16.64 -3.71 12.09
N LYS A 37 15.32 -3.92 12.22
CA LYS A 37 14.74 -5.17 12.72
C LYS A 37 14.81 -6.32 11.71
N GLN A 38 15.14 -6.07 10.45
CA GLN A 38 15.07 -7.03 9.33
C GLN A 38 13.71 -7.73 9.24
N LYS A 39 12.64 -7.04 9.59
CA LYS A 39 11.26 -7.55 9.57
C LYS A 39 10.53 -7.06 8.34
N SER A 40 9.50 -7.79 7.95
CA SER A 40 8.50 -7.35 6.99
C SER A 40 7.37 -6.62 7.71
N ALA A 41 6.62 -5.78 7.00
CA ALA A 41 5.44 -5.09 7.49
C ALA A 41 4.32 -5.11 6.45
N ILE A 42 3.14 -4.72 6.88
CA ILE A 42 2.01 -4.45 5.98
C ILE A 42 1.85 -2.93 5.90
N PHE A 43 2.01 -2.38 4.70
CA PHE A 43 1.73 -0.98 4.43
C PHE A 43 0.30 -0.84 3.94
N ILE A 44 -0.48 0.01 4.56
CA ILE A 44 -1.85 0.31 4.16
C ILE A 44 -1.98 1.77 3.77
N SER A 45 -2.82 2.04 2.78
CA SER A 45 -3.14 3.40 2.35
C SER A 45 -4.53 3.46 1.69
N GLY A 46 -4.94 4.65 1.29
CA GLY A 46 -6.07 4.88 0.41
C GLY A 46 -5.61 5.42 -0.96
N HIS A 47 -6.56 5.60 -1.87
CA HIS A 47 -6.30 6.20 -3.18
C HIS A 47 -6.16 7.73 -3.08
N PHE A 48 -5.27 8.18 -2.18
CA PHE A 48 -4.96 9.59 -1.96
C PHE A 48 -3.94 10.08 -2.98
N ALA A 49 -4.11 11.29 -3.49
CA ALA A 49 -3.19 11.94 -4.42
C ALA A 49 -2.63 10.95 -5.48
N ASN A 50 -1.31 10.87 -5.67
CA ASN A 50 -0.67 9.83 -6.47
C ASN A 50 -0.20 8.68 -5.57
N PHE A 51 -1.09 7.75 -5.27
CA PHE A 51 -0.85 6.61 -4.40
C PHE A 51 0.26 5.64 -4.89
N GLU A 52 0.62 5.67 -6.17
CA GLU A 52 1.73 4.85 -6.69
C GLU A 52 3.09 5.26 -6.08
N LEU A 53 3.21 6.53 -5.67
CA LEU A 53 4.44 7.04 -5.07
C LEU A 53 4.76 6.40 -3.73
N MET A 54 3.75 5.93 -2.96
CA MET A 54 3.99 5.18 -1.73
C MET A 54 4.88 3.97 -1.99
N SER A 55 4.43 3.09 -2.87
CA SER A 55 5.14 1.84 -3.17
C SER A 55 6.48 2.10 -3.86
N MET A 56 6.55 3.12 -4.72
CA MET A 56 7.78 3.57 -5.36
C MET A 56 8.82 3.97 -4.31
N GLU A 57 8.46 4.83 -3.37
CA GLU A 57 9.38 5.36 -2.38
C GLU A 57 9.81 4.32 -1.33
N ILE A 58 8.92 3.40 -0.95
CA ILE A 58 9.28 2.27 -0.10
C ILE A 58 10.33 1.37 -0.82
N THR A 59 10.10 1.08 -2.10
CA THR A 59 11.02 0.26 -2.93
C THR A 59 12.37 0.95 -3.13
N LYS A 60 12.38 2.25 -3.41
CA LYS A 60 13.62 3.07 -3.54
C LYS A 60 14.47 3.05 -2.27
N ARG A 61 13.87 2.77 -1.11
CA ARG A 61 14.57 2.63 0.18
C ARG A 61 15.07 1.23 0.45
N ASN A 62 15.10 0.36 -0.56
CA ASN A 62 15.56 -1.03 -0.46
C ASN A 62 14.77 -1.86 0.56
N ILE A 63 13.46 -1.64 0.66
CA ILE A 63 12.54 -2.52 1.36
C ILE A 63 11.95 -3.47 0.33
N ASN A 64 12.12 -4.76 0.56
CA ASN A 64 11.49 -5.78 -0.27
C ASN A 64 9.97 -5.64 -0.15
N LEU A 65 9.32 -5.26 -1.24
CA LEU A 65 7.90 -4.95 -1.28
C LEU A 65 7.19 -5.75 -2.36
N ALA A 66 5.95 -6.15 -2.10
CA ALA A 66 4.99 -6.63 -3.08
C ALA A 66 3.68 -5.85 -2.93
N THR A 67 3.12 -5.36 -4.04
CA THR A 67 1.94 -4.51 -4.04
C THR A 67 0.72 -5.24 -4.57
N VAL A 68 -0.41 -5.13 -3.84
CA VAL A 68 -1.69 -5.69 -4.28
C VAL A 68 -2.40 -4.67 -5.18
N TYR A 69 -2.76 -5.08 -6.38
CA TYR A 69 -3.47 -4.24 -7.33
C TYR A 69 -4.69 -4.92 -7.95
N ARG A 70 -5.66 -4.12 -8.37
CA ARG A 70 -6.78 -4.57 -9.19
C ARG A 70 -6.46 -4.30 -10.67
N PRO A 71 -6.50 -5.32 -11.54
CA PRO A 71 -6.34 -5.12 -12.97
C PRO A 71 -7.38 -4.16 -13.53
N LEU A 72 -6.98 -3.36 -14.50
CA LEU A 72 -7.92 -2.54 -15.27
C LEU A 72 -8.79 -3.44 -16.16
N ASN A 73 -10.05 -3.05 -16.35
CA ASN A 73 -10.95 -3.74 -17.26
C ASN A 73 -10.57 -3.55 -18.75
N ASN A 74 -9.77 -2.53 -19.04
CA ASN A 74 -9.28 -2.27 -20.40
C ASN A 74 -8.13 -3.22 -20.73
N PHE A 75 -8.35 -4.14 -21.67
CA PHE A 75 -7.43 -5.17 -22.08
C PHE A 75 -6.11 -4.63 -22.67
N PHE A 76 -6.16 -3.53 -23.40
CA PHE A 76 -4.97 -2.93 -24.02
C PHE A 76 -4.15 -2.11 -23.01
N LEU A 77 -4.82 -1.40 -22.13
CA LEU A 77 -4.19 -0.49 -21.20
C LEU A 77 -3.60 -1.21 -19.98
N ASN A 78 -4.23 -2.30 -19.54
CA ASN A 78 -3.78 -3.03 -18.35
C ASN A 78 -2.33 -3.57 -18.47
N PRO A 79 -1.90 -4.22 -19.56
CA PRO A 79 -0.51 -4.67 -19.72
C PRO A 79 0.49 -3.52 -19.64
N PHE A 80 0.18 -2.39 -20.27
CA PHE A 80 1.01 -1.19 -20.24
C PHE A 80 1.16 -0.64 -18.81
N MET A 81 0.06 -0.52 -18.07
CA MET A 81 0.08 -0.06 -16.68
C MET A 81 0.87 -1.01 -15.77
N VAL A 82 0.68 -2.32 -15.93
CA VAL A 82 1.45 -3.32 -15.17
C VAL A 82 2.94 -3.23 -15.49
N TYR A 83 3.31 -3.03 -16.75
CA TYR A 83 4.69 -2.81 -17.14
C TYR A 83 5.32 -1.59 -16.47
N LEU A 84 4.63 -0.44 -16.49
CA LEU A 84 5.10 0.79 -15.84
C LEU A 84 5.24 0.61 -14.33
N ARG A 85 4.27 -0.03 -13.67
CA ARG A 85 4.33 -0.35 -12.24
C ARG A 85 5.54 -1.20 -11.91
N LYS A 86 5.74 -2.30 -12.65
CA LYS A 86 6.89 -3.19 -12.42
C LYS A 86 8.22 -2.49 -12.61
N LYS A 87 8.30 -1.59 -13.59
CA LYS A 87 9.53 -0.91 -13.94
C LYS A 87 9.88 0.23 -12.99
N PHE A 88 8.89 1.01 -12.55
CA PHE A 88 9.14 2.27 -11.83
C PHE A 88 8.61 2.30 -10.40
N VAL A 89 7.61 1.49 -10.07
CA VAL A 89 6.95 1.54 -8.76
C VAL A 89 7.42 0.40 -7.85
N CYS A 90 7.10 -0.83 -8.22
CA CYS A 90 7.48 -2.02 -7.47
C CYS A 90 7.48 -3.23 -8.41
N PRO A 91 8.56 -4.03 -8.47
CA PRO A 91 8.66 -5.16 -9.40
C PRO A 91 7.66 -6.28 -9.08
N ASN A 92 7.30 -6.44 -7.82
CA ASN A 92 6.43 -7.51 -7.34
C ASN A 92 4.98 -7.03 -7.27
N GLN A 93 4.17 -7.44 -8.26
CA GLN A 93 2.77 -7.03 -8.40
C GLN A 93 1.85 -8.23 -8.17
N ILE A 94 1.00 -8.15 -7.15
CA ILE A 94 0.04 -9.19 -6.76
C ILE A 94 -1.34 -8.83 -7.29
N LYS A 95 -1.91 -9.66 -8.14
CA LYS A 95 -3.28 -9.47 -8.63
C LYS A 95 -4.30 -9.77 -7.52
N LYS A 96 -5.21 -8.82 -7.24
CA LYS A 96 -6.29 -8.99 -6.26
C LYS A 96 -7.13 -10.24 -6.55
N GLY A 97 -7.50 -10.98 -5.49
CA GLY A 97 -8.33 -12.19 -5.55
C GLY A 97 -7.79 -13.32 -4.67
N VAL A 98 -8.44 -14.47 -4.68
CA VAL A 98 -8.05 -15.63 -3.83
C VAL A 98 -6.60 -16.08 -4.10
N ASN A 99 -6.20 -16.12 -5.37
CA ASN A 99 -4.81 -16.46 -5.73
C ASN A 99 -3.84 -15.37 -5.27
N GLY A 100 -4.24 -14.12 -5.28
CA GLY A 100 -3.44 -13.01 -4.76
C GLY A 100 -3.16 -13.12 -3.26
N VAL A 101 -4.13 -13.59 -2.47
CA VAL A 101 -3.88 -13.85 -1.04
C VAL A 101 -2.82 -14.93 -0.84
N ARG A 102 -2.85 -16.01 -1.62
CA ARG A 102 -1.83 -17.06 -1.58
C ARG A 102 -0.45 -16.53 -1.98
N GLU A 103 -0.42 -15.69 -3.00
CA GLU A 103 0.80 -15.04 -3.48
C GLU A 103 1.36 -14.07 -2.43
N ALA A 104 0.51 -13.27 -1.77
CA ALA A 104 0.92 -12.40 -0.67
C ALA A 104 1.56 -13.18 0.47
N ILE A 105 0.97 -14.32 0.87
CA ILE A 105 1.54 -15.20 1.89
C ILE A 105 2.90 -15.76 1.47
N ARG A 106 3.09 -16.11 0.20
CA ARG A 106 4.40 -16.53 -0.32
C ARG A 106 5.42 -15.41 -0.18
N TYR A 107 5.10 -14.20 -0.63
CA TYR A 107 5.98 -13.04 -0.48
C TYR A 107 6.34 -12.74 0.98
N ILE A 108 5.37 -12.85 1.91
CA ILE A 108 5.63 -12.70 3.35
C ILE A 108 6.67 -13.73 3.84
N LYS A 109 6.52 -15.01 3.44
CA LYS A 109 7.49 -16.06 3.78
C LYS A 109 8.88 -15.78 3.20
N ASP A 110 8.94 -15.15 2.03
CA ASP A 110 10.16 -14.71 1.36
C ASP A 110 10.64 -13.31 1.89
N LYS A 111 10.17 -12.91 3.09
CA LYS A 111 10.55 -11.68 3.78
C LYS A 111 10.26 -10.39 2.99
N HIS A 112 9.20 -10.38 2.20
CA HIS A 112 8.68 -9.17 1.59
C HIS A 112 7.60 -8.53 2.47
N SER A 113 7.59 -7.21 2.51
CA SER A 113 6.46 -6.43 3.00
C SER A 113 5.34 -6.41 1.96
N ILE A 114 4.11 -6.19 2.39
CA ILE A 114 2.96 -6.12 1.50
C ILE A 114 2.35 -4.73 1.56
N ALA A 115 2.07 -4.13 0.41
CA ALA A 115 1.33 -2.87 0.32
C ALA A 115 -0.04 -3.08 -0.33
N LEU A 116 -1.08 -2.50 0.28
CA LEU A 116 -2.44 -2.58 -0.23
C LEU A 116 -3.28 -1.35 0.12
N MET A 117 -4.24 -1.02 -0.76
CA MET A 117 -5.22 0.03 -0.54
C MET A 117 -6.47 -0.55 0.14
N ILE A 118 -6.98 0.13 1.17
CA ILE A 118 -8.08 -0.36 2.01
C ILE A 118 -9.36 0.46 1.91
N ASP A 119 -9.35 1.57 1.20
CA ASP A 119 -10.44 2.53 1.08
C ASP A 119 -11.55 2.14 0.07
N GLN A 120 -11.45 0.98 -0.55
CA GLN A 120 -12.46 0.49 -1.49
C GLN A 120 -13.33 -0.59 -0.86
N ARG A 121 -14.64 -0.46 -1.10
CA ARG A 121 -15.61 -1.50 -0.75
C ARG A 121 -15.22 -2.86 -1.31
N VAL A 122 -15.33 -3.90 -0.50
CA VAL A 122 -15.10 -5.29 -0.89
C VAL A 122 -16.30 -6.14 -0.50
N SER A 123 -16.75 -7.01 -1.43
CA SER A 123 -17.92 -7.88 -1.21
C SER A 123 -17.73 -8.87 -0.05
N GLU A 124 -16.50 -9.34 0.15
CA GLU A 124 -16.12 -10.26 1.23
C GLU A 124 -15.71 -9.53 2.52
N GLY A 125 -15.93 -8.22 2.58
CA GLY A 125 -15.63 -7.37 3.73
C GLY A 125 -16.51 -7.66 4.95
N LYS A 126 -16.12 -7.07 6.07
CA LYS A 126 -16.96 -6.97 7.26
C LYS A 126 -17.48 -5.56 7.40
N ILE A 127 -18.67 -5.43 7.97
CA ILE A 127 -19.22 -4.13 8.28
C ILE A 127 -18.44 -3.56 9.46
N VAL A 128 -17.82 -2.41 9.24
CA VAL A 128 -17.09 -1.62 10.23
C VAL A 128 -17.66 -0.20 10.19
N ASP A 129 -17.76 0.44 11.33
CA ASP A 129 -18.12 1.86 11.36
C ASP A 129 -16.97 2.69 10.79
N LEU A 130 -17.28 3.54 9.83
CA LEU A 130 -16.37 4.51 9.24
C LEU A 130 -17.00 5.90 9.33
N PHE A 131 -16.53 6.71 10.26
CA PHE A 131 -17.08 8.04 10.55
C PHE A 131 -18.60 8.05 10.80
N GLY A 132 -19.08 7.11 11.63
CA GLY A 132 -20.50 6.96 11.95
C GLY A 132 -21.36 6.31 10.86
N ASN A 133 -20.74 5.75 9.82
CA ASN A 133 -21.44 5.07 8.74
C ASN A 133 -20.96 3.62 8.58
N PRO A 134 -21.87 2.64 8.40
CA PRO A 134 -21.50 1.25 8.19
C PRO A 134 -20.85 1.07 6.80
N ALA A 135 -19.60 0.63 6.76
CA ALA A 135 -18.84 0.40 5.55
C ALA A 135 -18.34 -1.05 5.45
N LEU A 136 -18.47 -1.65 4.26
CA LEU A 136 -17.90 -2.97 3.96
C LEU A 136 -16.39 -2.83 3.75
N THR A 137 -15.62 -3.16 4.79
CA THR A 137 -14.17 -2.98 4.87
C THR A 137 -13.44 -4.30 4.75
N THR A 138 -12.30 -4.30 4.05
CA THR A 138 -11.44 -5.47 3.94
C THR A 138 -10.79 -5.80 5.29
N THR A 139 -10.82 -7.07 5.68
CA THR A 139 -10.10 -7.56 6.88
C THR A 139 -8.76 -8.19 6.52
N LEU A 140 -8.35 -8.15 5.26
CA LEU A 140 -7.14 -8.81 4.78
C LEU A 140 -5.85 -8.33 5.46
N PRO A 141 -5.62 -7.01 5.65
CA PRO A 141 -4.44 -6.54 6.38
C PRO A 141 -4.36 -7.11 7.79
N ALA A 142 -5.46 -7.01 8.55
CA ALA A 142 -5.54 -7.52 9.91
C ALA A 142 -5.32 -9.05 9.98
N GLN A 143 -5.89 -9.81 9.03
CA GLN A 143 -5.69 -11.26 8.96
C GLN A 143 -4.22 -11.62 8.70
N LEU A 144 -3.57 -10.96 7.77
CA LEU A 144 -2.15 -11.21 7.47
C LEU A 144 -1.25 -10.79 8.63
N ALA A 145 -1.52 -9.63 9.25
CA ALA A 145 -0.77 -9.13 10.39
C ALA A 145 -0.81 -10.09 11.59
N LEU A 146 -2.00 -10.49 12.02
CA LEU A 146 -2.19 -11.43 13.14
C LEU A 146 -1.58 -12.81 12.86
N LYS A 147 -1.75 -13.32 11.61
CA LYS A 147 -1.26 -14.65 11.25
C LYS A 147 0.27 -14.74 11.15
N HIS A 148 0.92 -13.67 10.75
CA HIS A 148 2.36 -13.66 10.46
C HIS A 148 3.17 -12.76 11.40
N ASP A 149 2.55 -12.23 12.45
CA ASP A 149 3.18 -11.31 13.42
C ASP A 149 3.85 -10.09 12.75
N LEU A 150 3.11 -9.43 11.85
CA LEU A 150 3.58 -8.28 11.09
C LEU A 150 2.97 -6.98 11.61
N GLU A 151 3.80 -6.00 11.86
CA GLU A 151 3.35 -4.63 12.14
C GLU A 151 2.63 -4.05 10.91
N ILE A 152 1.61 -3.22 11.13
CA ILE A 152 0.90 -2.50 10.07
C ILE A 152 1.33 -1.04 10.13
N ILE A 153 1.75 -0.48 9.01
CA ILE A 153 2.17 0.91 8.89
C ILE A 153 1.19 1.64 7.97
N PRO A 154 0.31 2.50 8.52
CA PRO A 154 -0.51 3.37 7.69
C PRO A 154 0.34 4.42 6.99
N VAL A 155 0.01 4.70 5.73
CA VAL A 155 0.74 5.68 4.91
C VAL A 155 -0.24 6.62 4.24
N PHE A 156 -0.04 7.92 4.43
CA PHE A 156 -0.82 8.95 3.76
C PHE A 156 0.00 9.66 2.70
N ILE A 157 -0.65 10.02 1.60
CA ILE A 157 -0.03 10.76 0.53
C ILE A 157 -0.88 11.99 0.25
N GLU A 158 -0.28 13.14 0.35
CA GLU A 158 -0.91 14.42 0.07
C GLU A 158 -0.19 15.12 -1.08
N ARG A 159 -0.96 15.76 -1.96
CA ARG A 159 -0.40 16.69 -2.95
C ARG A 159 -0.30 18.07 -2.34
N ILE A 160 0.91 18.56 -2.11
CA ILE A 160 1.15 19.87 -1.54
C ILE A 160 0.90 20.94 -2.61
N LYS A 161 1.58 20.82 -3.75
CA LYS A 161 1.49 21.79 -4.85
C LYS A 161 2.02 21.15 -6.15
N ASN A 162 1.26 21.28 -7.25
CA ASN A 162 1.65 20.79 -8.58
C ASN A 162 2.14 19.32 -8.54
N ASP A 163 3.45 19.11 -8.78
CA ASP A 163 4.15 17.83 -8.78
C ASP A 163 4.80 17.49 -7.43
N LYS A 164 4.54 18.26 -6.37
CA LYS A 164 5.10 18.03 -5.03
C LYS A 164 4.12 17.32 -4.12
N PHE A 165 4.63 16.34 -3.41
CA PHE A 165 3.86 15.47 -2.53
C PHE A 165 4.49 15.37 -1.15
N LYS A 166 3.67 15.16 -0.14
CA LYS A 166 4.08 14.71 1.18
C LYS A 166 3.69 13.23 1.32
N ILE A 167 4.62 12.40 1.75
CA ILE A 167 4.35 11.02 2.16
C ILE A 167 4.61 10.92 3.66
N GLU A 168 3.59 10.52 4.40
CA GLU A 168 3.61 10.41 5.84
C GLU A 168 3.44 8.96 6.26
N PHE A 169 4.45 8.41 6.93
CA PHE A 169 4.43 7.09 7.55
C PHE A 169 3.97 7.24 8.99
N GLN A 170 2.80 6.72 9.31
CA GLN A 170 2.27 6.72 10.66
C GLN A 170 2.98 5.69 11.53
N LYS A 171 2.83 5.84 12.84
CA LYS A 171 3.38 4.89 13.81
C LYS A 171 2.86 3.48 13.53
N ALA A 172 3.78 2.52 13.58
CA ALA A 172 3.46 1.12 13.36
C ALA A 172 2.46 0.60 14.40
N ILE A 173 1.41 -0.06 13.93
CA ILE A 173 0.39 -0.72 14.74
C ILE A 173 0.84 -2.16 14.98
N ASN A 174 1.00 -2.52 16.27
CA ASN A 174 1.37 -3.88 16.64
C ASN A 174 0.12 -4.78 16.70
N PRO A 175 0.01 -5.85 15.91
CA PRO A 175 -1.16 -6.71 15.91
C PRO A 175 -1.40 -7.42 17.25
N LYS A 176 -0.38 -7.59 18.08
CA LYS A 176 -0.48 -8.23 19.41
C LYS A 176 -1.30 -7.42 20.42
N ASN A 177 -1.59 -6.16 20.14
CA ASN A 177 -2.42 -5.32 20.99
C ASN A 177 -3.92 -5.54 20.77
N PHE A 178 -4.31 -6.47 19.89
CA PHE A 178 -5.71 -6.72 19.51
C PHE A 178 -6.06 -8.19 19.62
N ASP A 179 -7.22 -8.49 20.18
CA ASP A 179 -7.66 -9.86 20.43
C ASP A 179 -8.09 -10.59 19.16
N ASN A 180 -8.55 -9.84 18.16
CA ASN A 180 -9.05 -10.43 16.91
C ASN A 180 -8.95 -9.49 15.70
N LYS A 181 -9.15 -10.09 14.52
CA LYS A 181 -9.04 -9.36 13.25
C LYS A 181 -10.06 -8.24 13.06
N LEU A 182 -11.24 -8.32 13.69
CA LEU A 182 -12.25 -7.29 13.51
C LEU A 182 -11.90 -6.06 14.32
N GLU A 183 -11.41 -6.25 15.52
CA GLU A 183 -10.92 -5.18 16.38
C GLU A 183 -9.74 -4.45 15.72
N LEU A 184 -8.73 -5.19 15.27
CA LEU A 184 -7.62 -4.61 14.51
C LEU A 184 -8.09 -3.90 13.23
N THR A 185 -9.11 -4.44 12.53
CA THR A 185 -9.64 -3.78 11.31
C THR A 185 -10.33 -2.45 11.61
N LYS A 186 -10.91 -2.28 12.79
CA LYS A 186 -11.52 -1.00 13.18
C LYS A 186 -10.49 0.09 13.47
N GLU A 187 -9.28 -0.30 13.82
CA GLU A 187 -8.16 0.62 14.06
C GLU A 187 -7.50 1.10 12.76
N LEU A 188 -7.65 0.34 11.67
CA LEU A 188 -7.03 0.65 10.37
C LEU A 188 -7.82 1.67 9.56
#